data_e1c315b7003d4e7b8ffc4f544982b7c3
#
_entry.id   e1c315b7003d4e7b8ffc4f544982b7c3
#
_cell.length_a   1.000
_cell.length_b   1.000
_cell.length_c   1.000
_cell.angle_alpha   90.00
_cell.angle_beta   90.00
_cell.angle_gamma   90.00
#
_symmetry.space_group_name_H-M   'P 1'
#
loop_
_entity.id
_entity.type
_entity.pdbx_description
1 polymer ?
#
loop_
_entity_poly.entity_id
_entity_poly.type
_entity_poly.pdbx_seq_one_letter_code
_entity_poly.pdbx_strand_id
1 'polypeptide(L)'
;DLADACVFLMNNYDEKQFVNIGIGEDLSIKDLALLIKEVIGYEGRISFDTSKPDGTPRKLMDVSKLHALGWKHKTNLHEGIKLAYEDFLKKDKATY
;
A
#
# COMPACT_ATOMS: atom_id res chain seq x y z
N ASP A 1 9.26 1.15 -0.52
CA ASP A 1 9.39 -0.23 -0.01
C ASP A 1 9.34 -1.28 -1.13
N LEU A 2 8.43 -1.16 -2.10
CA LEU A 2 8.34 -2.15 -3.18
C LEU A 2 9.63 -2.23 -3.99
N ALA A 3 10.19 -1.09 -4.37
CA ALA A 3 11.46 -1.06 -5.09
C ALA A 3 12.61 -1.65 -4.26
N ASP A 4 12.64 -1.34 -2.99
CA ASP A 4 13.63 -1.90 -2.06
C ASP A 4 13.50 -3.41 -1.95
N ALA A 5 12.26 -3.92 -1.85
CA ALA A 5 12.00 -5.35 -1.83
C ALA A 5 12.46 -6.03 -3.12
N CYS A 6 12.23 -5.40 -4.27
CA CYS A 6 12.66 -5.96 -5.56
C CYS A 6 14.19 -6.08 -5.63
N VAL A 7 14.91 -5.05 -5.21
CA VAL A 7 16.38 -5.08 -5.19
C VAL A 7 16.87 -6.14 -4.20
N PHE A 8 16.25 -6.23 -3.03
CA PHE A 8 16.60 -7.26 -2.04
C PHE A 8 16.45 -8.65 -2.63
N LEU A 9 15.32 -8.93 -3.30
CA LEU A 9 15.07 -10.24 -3.89
C LEU A 9 16.04 -10.55 -5.03
N MET A 10 16.42 -9.58 -5.84
CA MET A 10 17.43 -9.77 -6.89
C MET A 10 18.76 -10.22 -6.30
N ASN A 11 19.10 -9.77 -5.13
CA ASN A 11 20.39 -10.07 -4.49
C ASN A 11 20.34 -11.29 -3.57
N ASN A 12 19.17 -11.76 -3.16
CA ASN A 12 19.03 -12.78 -2.10
C ASN A 12 18.12 -13.93 -2.47
N TYR A 13 17.53 -13.95 -3.64
CA TYR A 13 16.59 -15.00 -4.04
C TYR A 13 16.82 -15.42 -5.49
N ASP A 14 16.99 -16.73 -5.71
CA ASP A 14 17.28 -17.30 -7.03
C ASP A 14 16.52 -18.60 -7.28
N GLU A 15 15.35 -18.74 -6.69
CA GLU A 15 14.51 -19.92 -6.90
C GLU A 15 13.40 -19.62 -7.90
N LYS A 16 12.76 -20.69 -8.43
CA LYS A 16 11.74 -20.54 -9.48
C LYS A 16 10.38 -20.14 -8.97
N GLN A 17 10.08 -20.36 -7.69
CA GLN A 17 8.77 -20.07 -7.13
C GLN A 17 8.62 -18.57 -6.88
N PHE A 18 7.39 -18.06 -7.05
CA PHE A 18 7.11 -16.65 -6.77
C PHE A 18 7.22 -16.34 -5.28
N VAL A 19 7.42 -15.07 -4.97
CA VAL A 19 7.42 -14.51 -3.61
C VAL A 19 6.42 -13.36 -3.58
N ASN A 20 5.49 -13.41 -2.63
CA ASN A 20 4.57 -12.29 -2.41
C ASN A 20 5.29 -11.15 -1.70
N ILE A 21 5.06 -9.93 -2.17
CA ILE A 21 5.56 -8.71 -1.51
C ILE A 21 4.37 -7.95 -0.96
N GLY A 22 4.40 -7.67 0.32
CA GLY A 22 3.35 -6.94 1.01
C GLY A 22 3.77 -6.66 2.45
N ILE A 23 2.87 -6.08 3.23
CA ILE A 23 3.16 -5.77 4.63
C ILE A 23 2.58 -6.79 5.61
N GLY A 24 1.75 -7.73 5.12
CA GLY A 24 1.13 -8.74 5.97
C GLY A 24 -0.10 -8.26 6.70
N GLU A 25 -0.61 -7.10 6.35
CA GLU A 25 -1.79 -6.48 6.96
C GLU A 25 -2.73 -5.98 5.87
N ASP A 26 -4.01 -5.93 6.17
CA ASP A 26 -5.01 -5.31 5.30
C ASP A 26 -6.01 -4.51 6.12
N LEU A 27 -6.85 -3.74 5.44
CA LEU A 27 -7.95 -3.01 6.07
C LEU A 27 -9.09 -2.89 5.06
N SER A 28 -10.29 -2.59 5.55
CA SER A 28 -11.46 -2.42 4.70
C SER A 28 -11.30 -1.17 3.81
N ILE A 29 -12.04 -1.12 2.72
CA ILE A 29 -12.07 0.07 1.85
C ILE A 29 -12.59 1.28 2.62
N LYS A 30 -13.57 1.08 3.51
CA LYS A 30 -14.07 2.14 4.37
C LYS A 30 -12.95 2.71 5.26
N ASP A 31 -12.20 1.83 5.91
CA ASP A 31 -11.11 2.25 6.81
C ASP A 31 -9.99 2.93 6.03
N LEU A 32 -9.69 2.43 4.83
CA LEU A 32 -8.71 3.06 3.95
C LEU A 32 -9.15 4.47 3.54
N ALA A 33 -10.41 4.63 3.17
CA ALA A 33 -10.95 5.94 2.79
C ALA A 33 -10.89 6.93 3.97
N LEU A 34 -11.20 6.47 5.18
CA LEU A 34 -11.12 7.30 6.38
C LEU A 34 -9.68 7.67 6.71
N LEU A 35 -8.74 6.75 6.52
CA LEU A 35 -7.33 7.02 6.73
C LEU A 35 -6.81 8.07 5.75
N ILE A 36 -7.15 7.95 4.47
CA ILE A 36 -6.76 8.92 3.45
C ILE A 36 -7.35 10.29 3.77
N LYS A 37 -8.63 10.33 4.16
CA LYS A 37 -9.30 11.56 4.58
C LYS A 37 -8.53 12.26 5.70
N GLU A 38 -8.11 11.50 6.71
CA GLU A 38 -7.35 12.01 7.84
C GLU A 38 -5.98 12.55 7.41
N VAL A 39 -5.26 11.78 6.61
CA VAL A 39 -3.90 12.15 6.19
C VAL A 39 -3.88 13.42 5.35
N ILE A 40 -4.81 13.56 4.42
CA ILE A 40 -4.85 14.74 3.54
C ILE A 40 -5.62 15.92 4.14
N GLY A 41 -6.30 15.72 5.27
CA GLY A 41 -7.04 16.78 5.93
C GLY A 41 -8.35 17.14 5.22
N TYR A 42 -8.96 16.19 4.50
CA TYR A 42 -10.22 16.44 3.81
C TYR A 42 -11.37 16.53 4.82
N GLU A 43 -12.11 17.63 4.81
CA GLU A 43 -13.20 17.87 5.75
C GLU A 43 -14.58 17.49 5.21
N GLY A 44 -14.65 17.05 3.96
CA GLY A 44 -15.90 16.64 3.33
C GLY A 44 -16.45 15.32 3.86
N ARG A 45 -17.63 14.96 3.33
CA ARG A 45 -18.29 13.71 3.70
C ARG A 45 -17.87 12.59 2.75
N ILE A 46 -17.70 11.40 3.31
CA ILE A 46 -17.50 10.17 2.52
C ILE A 46 -18.85 9.45 2.49
N SER A 47 -19.32 9.12 1.30
CA SER A 47 -20.52 8.30 1.11
C SER A 47 -20.20 7.11 0.21
N PHE A 48 -20.97 6.02 0.37
CA PHE A 48 -20.73 4.78 -0.37
C PHE A 48 -21.89 4.52 -1.32
N ASP A 49 -21.56 4.20 -2.56
CA ASP A 49 -22.55 3.84 -3.57
C ASP A 49 -22.86 2.33 -3.47
N THR A 50 -23.92 2.01 -2.74
CA THR A 50 -24.31 0.62 -2.53
C THR A 50 -25.00 -0.01 -3.75
N SER A 51 -25.24 0.78 -4.80
CA SER A 51 -25.85 0.27 -6.04
C SER A 51 -24.82 -0.46 -6.92
N LYS A 52 -23.54 -0.32 -6.64
CA LYS A 52 -22.46 -0.96 -7.39
C LYS A 52 -21.97 -2.21 -6.66
N PRO A 53 -21.56 -3.25 -7.40
CA PRO A 53 -21.01 -4.45 -6.75
C PRO A 53 -19.66 -4.18 -6.10
N ASP A 54 -19.40 -4.90 -5.01
CA ASP A 54 -18.09 -4.85 -4.36
C ASP A 54 -17.05 -5.56 -5.21
N GLY A 55 -15.82 -5.16 -5.06
CA GLY A 55 -14.69 -5.87 -5.63
C GLY A 55 -14.24 -7.04 -4.75
N THR A 56 -12.97 -7.37 -4.79
CA THR A 56 -12.40 -8.43 -3.95
C THR A 56 -12.52 -8.07 -2.48
N PRO A 57 -13.14 -8.91 -1.63
CA PRO A 57 -13.35 -8.60 -0.21
C PRO A 57 -12.05 -8.39 0.56
N ARG A 58 -11.01 -9.16 0.25
CA ARG A 58 -9.69 -9.03 0.90
C ARG A 58 -8.59 -9.33 -0.12
N LYS A 59 -7.48 -8.62 0.03
CA LYS A 59 -6.27 -8.88 -0.74
C LYS A 59 -5.06 -8.99 0.16
N LEU A 60 -5.24 -9.64 1.31
CA LEU A 60 -4.14 -9.90 2.21
C LEU A 60 -3.22 -10.94 1.59
N MET A 61 -1.94 -10.60 1.48
CA MET A 61 -0.92 -11.54 0.99
C MET A 61 -0.19 -12.18 2.15
N ASP A 62 0.15 -13.47 1.99
CA ASP A 62 1.02 -14.15 2.93
C ASP A 62 2.47 -13.77 2.61
N VAL A 63 3.08 -13.01 3.51
CA VAL A 63 4.45 -12.51 3.35
C VAL A 63 5.46 -13.27 4.22
N SER A 64 5.07 -14.43 4.74
CA SER A 64 5.95 -15.21 5.61
C SER A 64 7.25 -15.62 4.92
N LYS A 65 7.19 -15.96 3.64
CA LYS A 65 8.38 -16.32 2.87
C LYS A 65 9.34 -15.14 2.73
N LEU A 66 8.81 -13.97 2.44
CA LEU A 66 9.60 -12.73 2.34
C LEU A 66 10.27 -12.40 3.69
N HIS A 67 9.54 -12.51 4.78
CA HIS A 67 10.08 -12.27 6.11
C HIS A 67 11.16 -13.32 6.47
N ALA A 68 10.95 -14.56 6.10
CA ALA A 68 11.93 -15.63 6.32
C ALA A 68 13.24 -15.37 5.57
N LEU A 69 13.17 -14.72 4.40
CA LEU A 69 14.35 -14.31 3.65
C LEU A 69 15.09 -13.12 4.28
N GLY A 70 14.46 -12.43 5.22
CA GLY A 70 15.08 -11.34 5.96
C GLY A 70 14.61 -9.94 5.59
N TRP A 71 13.60 -9.79 4.75
CA TRP A 71 13.09 -8.47 4.38
C TRP A 71 11.78 -8.16 5.07
N LYS A 72 11.63 -6.91 5.50
CA LYS A 72 10.39 -6.39 6.07
C LYS A 72 10.20 -4.95 5.59
N HIS A 73 8.94 -4.55 5.41
CA HIS A 73 8.63 -3.17 5.05
C HIS A 73 9.12 -2.19 6.12
N LYS A 74 9.46 -0.98 5.71
CA LYS A 74 9.95 0.08 6.61
C LYS A 74 8.97 1.23 6.75
N THR A 75 8.01 1.35 5.84
CA THR A 75 7.04 2.44 5.79
C THR A 75 5.65 1.87 6.08
N ASN A 76 4.98 2.34 7.13
CA ASN A 76 3.60 1.94 7.39
C ASN A 76 2.64 2.67 6.43
N LEU A 77 1.38 2.22 6.39
CA LEU A 77 0.41 2.74 5.43
C LEU A 77 0.12 4.22 5.64
N HIS A 78 -0.03 4.67 6.88
CA HIS A 78 -0.30 6.08 7.19
C HIS A 78 0.83 6.97 6.66
N GLU A 79 2.06 6.62 6.97
CA GLU A 79 3.24 7.37 6.52
C GLU A 79 3.40 7.30 5.01
N GLY A 80 3.15 6.13 4.41
CA GLY A 80 3.22 5.95 2.97
C GLY A 80 2.23 6.83 2.21
N ILE A 81 0.99 6.93 2.69
CA ILE A 81 -0.03 7.81 2.09
C ILE A 81 0.40 9.26 2.21
N LYS A 82 0.94 9.65 3.37
CA LYS A 82 1.42 11.01 3.58
C LYS A 82 2.54 11.38 2.60
N LEU A 83 3.52 10.49 2.44
CA LEU A 83 4.62 10.70 1.51
C LEU A 83 4.13 10.79 0.06
N ALA A 84 3.22 9.92 -0.33
CA ALA A 84 2.64 9.94 -1.67
C ALA A 84 1.87 11.23 -1.94
N TYR A 85 1.11 11.71 -0.96
CA TYR A 85 0.37 12.96 -1.07
C TYR A 85 1.31 14.16 -1.20
N GLU A 86 2.36 14.22 -0.39
CA GLU A 86 3.36 15.27 -0.47
C GLU A 86 4.04 15.30 -1.85
N ASP A 87 4.37 14.14 -2.38
CA ASP A 87 4.97 14.03 -3.72
C ASP A 87 3.99 14.51 -4.80
N PHE A 88 2.72 14.13 -4.69
CA PHE A 88 1.67 14.59 -5.59
C PHE A 88 1.57 16.12 -5.59
N LEU A 89 1.55 16.74 -4.41
CA LEU A 89 1.46 18.20 -4.29
C LEU A 89 2.64 18.90 -4.96
N LYS A 90 3.83 18.33 -4.88
CA LYS A 90 5.01 18.90 -5.54
C LYS A 90 4.94 18.80 -7.05
N LYS A 91 4.39 17.71 -7.57
CA LYS A 91 4.31 17.44 -9.01
C LYS A 91 3.10 18.05 -9.68
N ASP A 92 2.03 18.32 -8.92
CA ASP A 92 0.79 18.88 -9.45
C ASP A 92 0.99 20.18 -10.21
N LYS A 93 1.95 20.98 -9.77
CA LYS A 93 2.27 22.25 -10.43
C LYS A 93 3.01 22.09 -11.75
N ALA A 94 3.43 20.90 -12.08
CA ALA A 94 4.33 20.69 -13.20
C ALA A 94 3.66 20.09 -14.42
N THR A 95 2.87 19.02 -14.34
CA THR A 95 2.50 18.28 -15.55
C THR A 95 1.32 17.33 -15.46
N TYR A 96 0.62 17.26 -14.37
CA TYR A 96 -0.55 16.38 -14.33
C TYR A 96 -1.74 16.95 -15.05
#